data_2c87545489af2a4d7460f01fa56f9f5f
#
_entry.id   2c87545489af2a4d7460f01fa56f9f5f
#
_cell.length_a   1.000
_cell.length_b   1.000
_cell.length_c   1.000
_cell.angle_alpha   90.00
_cell.angle_beta   90.00
_cell.angle_gamma   90.00
#
_symmetry.space_group_name_H-M   'P 1'
#
loop_
_entity.id
_entity.type
_entity.pdbx_description
1 polymer ?
#
loop_
_entity_poly.entity_id
_entity_poly.type
_entity_poly.pdbx_seq_one_letter_code
_entity_poly.pdbx_strand_id
1 'polypeptide(L)'
;VLRPQFFLSDEWLSPADEAAIGIPFFLAHPRLKALESRMMFEVEGGTAAWCMKLLRHEAGHAFDHAYKLSRREDWRETFGSPRTKYQPHYYEVDEESRDFVRNVPDHYAQAHPVEDFAETFAVWLNPAVDWRRRYDGWPAAKKLRYVARIMRELRGQPAPRRARETAGPEAHTLQSTLRSYYERKLRLFPLGEPAVTERALKRIFRVSRAANPPHRASDFIRSHKGPIVESIASWTGERRNQVGRVVAGLAQVGETYNLVLRDTPDRTLVELSTFAATLIANRLRTHSYRVTGP
;
A
#
# COMPACT_ATOMS: atom_id res chain seq x y z
N VAL A 1 13.26 -17.88 21.21
CA VAL A 1 12.26 -17.03 20.52
C VAL A 1 13.01 -16.17 19.51
N LEU A 2 12.60 -16.19 18.24
CA LEU A 2 13.14 -15.31 17.22
C LEU A 2 12.88 -13.84 17.60
N ARG A 3 13.92 -13.02 17.51
CA ARG A 3 13.83 -11.57 17.65
C ARG A 3 14.39 -10.96 16.35
N PRO A 4 13.51 -10.52 15.43
CA PRO A 4 13.95 -9.86 14.22
C PRO A 4 14.72 -8.58 14.57
N GLN A 5 15.72 -8.25 13.77
CA GLN A 5 16.35 -6.94 13.83
C GLN A 5 15.48 -5.93 13.10
N PHE A 6 15.52 -4.67 13.57
CA PHE A 6 14.81 -3.57 12.91
C PHE A 6 15.82 -2.57 12.35
N PHE A 7 15.56 -2.07 11.15
CA PHE A 7 16.35 -1.05 10.52
C PHE A 7 15.47 -0.06 9.76
N LEU A 8 15.97 1.13 9.49
CA LEU A 8 15.26 2.10 8.66
C LEU A 8 15.47 1.76 7.19
N SER A 9 14.37 1.73 6.46
CA SER A 9 14.31 1.40 5.04
C SER A 9 13.55 2.48 4.27
N ASP A 10 13.52 2.39 2.98
CA ASP A 10 12.67 3.23 2.11
C ASP A 10 11.21 2.72 2.03
N GLU A 11 10.99 1.45 2.29
CA GLU A 11 9.66 0.79 2.29
C GLU A 11 9.56 -0.22 3.42
N TRP A 12 8.35 -0.71 3.70
CA TRP A 12 8.13 -1.90 4.50
C TRP A 12 8.70 -3.12 3.76
N LEU A 13 9.55 -3.87 4.40
CA LEU A 13 10.11 -5.07 3.82
C LEU A 13 10.73 -5.98 4.88
N SER A 14 10.78 -7.27 4.57
CA SER A 14 11.65 -8.23 5.25
C SER A 14 12.65 -8.77 4.22
N PRO A 15 13.96 -8.50 4.36
CA PRO A 15 14.95 -8.93 3.39
C PRO A 15 14.96 -10.44 3.23
N ALA A 16 15.08 -10.91 2.00
CA ALA A 16 15.21 -12.34 1.72
C ALA A 16 16.39 -12.92 2.50
N ASP A 17 16.17 -14.07 3.11
CA ASP A 17 17.21 -14.79 3.86
C ASP A 17 17.68 -14.13 5.17
N GLU A 18 17.04 -13.07 5.65
CA GLU A 18 17.36 -12.41 6.92
C GLU A 18 16.16 -12.39 7.88
N ALA A 19 16.44 -12.52 9.17
CA ALA A 19 15.43 -12.33 10.22
C ALA A 19 15.37 -10.84 10.61
N ALA A 20 14.98 -9.99 9.67
CA ALA A 20 14.99 -8.54 9.83
C ALA A 20 13.75 -7.89 9.25
N ILE A 21 13.42 -6.70 9.73
CA ILE A 21 12.27 -5.90 9.30
C ILE A 21 12.74 -4.48 9.02
N GLY A 22 12.59 -4.03 7.78
CA GLY A 22 12.77 -2.66 7.37
C GLY A 22 11.51 -1.84 7.69
N ILE A 23 11.71 -0.74 8.38
CA ILE A 23 10.66 0.22 8.71
C ILE A 23 10.90 1.48 7.88
N PRO A 24 9.90 1.98 7.13
CA PRO A 24 10.05 3.17 6.33
C PRO A 24 10.59 4.36 7.13
N PHE A 25 11.65 4.99 6.63
CA PHE A 25 12.34 6.10 7.30
C PHE A 25 11.41 7.28 7.62
N PHE A 26 10.37 7.48 6.82
CA PHE A 26 9.42 8.57 7.04
C PHE A 26 8.58 8.40 8.30
N LEU A 27 8.49 7.19 8.87
CA LEU A 27 7.82 6.95 10.15
C LEU A 27 8.67 7.35 11.36
N ALA A 28 9.98 7.52 11.18
CA ALA A 28 10.91 7.81 12.27
C ALA A 28 10.79 9.24 12.83
N HIS A 29 10.18 10.17 12.06
CA HIS A 29 10.08 11.56 12.50
C HIS A 29 8.81 12.26 11.98
N PRO A 30 8.11 13.08 12.81
CA PRO A 30 6.86 13.74 12.40
C PRO A 30 6.98 14.60 11.13
N ARG A 31 8.11 15.28 10.92
CA ARG A 31 8.35 16.09 9.72
C ARG A 31 8.49 15.24 8.45
N LEU A 32 9.12 14.07 8.53
CA LEU A 32 9.24 13.12 7.43
C LEU A 32 7.88 12.52 7.11
N LYS A 33 7.11 12.16 8.14
CA LYS A 33 5.74 11.69 8.00
C LYS A 33 4.83 12.73 7.33
N ALA A 34 4.96 14.01 7.71
CA ALA A 34 4.24 15.10 7.07
C ALA A 34 4.68 15.30 5.61
N LEU A 35 5.97 15.13 5.31
CA LEU A 35 6.50 15.17 3.95
C LEU A 35 5.95 14.02 3.12
N GLU A 36 5.97 12.78 3.61
CA GLU A 36 5.38 11.61 2.95
C GLU A 36 3.91 11.83 2.65
N SER A 37 3.12 12.31 3.63
CA SER A 37 1.72 12.66 3.45
C SER A 37 1.52 13.69 2.34
N ARG A 38 2.40 14.67 2.22
CA ARG A 38 2.33 15.71 1.19
C ARG A 38 2.71 15.17 -0.19
N MET A 39 3.76 14.36 -0.26
CA MET A 39 4.29 13.84 -1.52
C MET A 39 3.50 12.65 -2.06
N MET A 40 3.09 11.75 -1.16
CA MET A 40 2.45 10.48 -1.54
C MET A 40 0.99 10.39 -1.11
N PHE A 41 0.49 11.39 -0.35
CA PHE A 41 -0.89 11.58 0.12
C PHE A 41 -1.40 10.52 1.09
N GLU A 42 -0.69 9.45 1.25
CA GLU A 42 -0.91 8.41 2.23
C GLU A 42 0.42 8.11 2.93
N VAL A 43 0.35 7.83 4.20
CA VAL A 43 1.52 7.40 4.97
C VAL A 43 1.27 5.99 5.41
N GLU A 44 1.88 5.04 4.72
CA GLU A 44 1.74 3.64 5.04
C GLU A 44 2.28 3.35 6.44
N GLY A 45 1.42 2.79 7.30
CA GLY A 45 1.75 2.67 8.73
C GLY A 45 1.64 3.98 9.52
N GLY A 46 1.05 5.02 8.96
CA GLY A 46 0.97 6.35 9.56
C GLY A 46 0.19 6.45 10.87
N THR A 47 -0.67 5.51 11.21
CA THR A 47 -1.32 5.37 12.51
C THR A 47 -0.74 4.19 13.28
N ALA A 48 -0.79 4.24 14.61
CA ALA A 48 -0.29 3.14 15.46
C ALA A 48 -0.99 1.80 15.12
N ALA A 49 -2.30 1.83 14.88
CA ALA A 49 -3.06 0.63 14.52
C ALA A 49 -2.60 0.05 13.17
N TRP A 50 -2.40 0.89 12.16
CA TRP A 50 -1.93 0.44 10.86
C TRP A 50 -0.46 0.00 10.90
N CYS A 51 0.40 0.76 11.58
CA CYS A 51 1.79 0.37 11.80
C CYS A 51 1.91 -1.03 12.42
N MET A 52 1.10 -1.31 13.45
CA MET A 52 1.08 -2.62 14.10
C MET A 52 0.56 -3.75 13.22
N LYS A 53 -0.33 -3.48 12.25
CA LYS A 53 -0.74 -4.48 11.26
C LYS A 53 0.42 -4.85 10.34
N LEU A 54 1.12 -3.84 9.83
CA LEU A 54 2.28 -4.03 8.95
C LEU A 54 3.45 -4.68 9.68
N LEU A 55 3.77 -4.27 10.90
CA LEU A 55 4.80 -4.93 11.71
C LEU A 55 4.52 -6.41 11.94
N ARG A 56 3.25 -6.80 12.16
CA ARG A 56 2.90 -8.21 12.28
C ARG A 56 3.01 -8.95 10.95
N HIS A 57 2.68 -8.29 9.85
CA HIS A 57 2.84 -8.83 8.50
C HIS A 57 4.32 -9.09 8.19
N GLU A 58 5.18 -8.08 8.36
CA GLU A 58 6.63 -8.23 8.16
C GLU A 58 7.25 -9.27 9.11
N ALA A 59 6.72 -9.41 10.33
CA ALA A 59 7.13 -10.49 11.21
C ALA A 59 6.82 -11.87 10.61
N GLY A 60 5.73 -12.03 9.88
CA GLY A 60 5.41 -13.26 9.14
C GLY A 60 6.51 -13.60 8.13
N HIS A 61 6.92 -12.65 7.30
CA HIS A 61 8.04 -12.82 6.36
C HIS A 61 9.35 -13.13 7.07
N ALA A 62 9.69 -12.38 8.13
CA ALA A 62 10.89 -12.61 8.91
C ALA A 62 10.93 -14.02 9.52
N PHE A 63 9.80 -14.56 9.97
CA PHE A 63 9.68 -15.95 10.44
C PHE A 63 9.83 -16.96 9.29
N ASP A 64 9.20 -16.73 8.14
CA ASP A 64 9.39 -17.59 6.97
C ASP A 64 10.87 -17.65 6.58
N HIS A 65 11.53 -16.50 6.45
CA HIS A 65 12.94 -16.40 6.09
C HIS A 65 13.85 -17.08 7.11
N ALA A 66 13.63 -16.86 8.41
CA ALA A 66 14.45 -17.41 9.47
C ALA A 66 14.38 -18.94 9.57
N TYR A 67 13.20 -19.50 9.40
CA TYR A 67 12.94 -20.93 9.53
C TYR A 67 12.75 -21.65 8.20
N LYS A 68 12.80 -20.93 7.06
CA LYS A 68 12.63 -21.45 5.69
C LYS A 68 11.30 -22.19 5.53
N LEU A 69 10.21 -21.62 6.10
CA LEU A 69 8.92 -22.28 6.18
C LEU A 69 8.33 -22.57 4.80
N SER A 70 8.47 -21.66 3.84
CA SER A 70 8.01 -21.79 2.45
C SER A 70 8.67 -22.92 1.67
N ARG A 71 9.78 -23.50 2.20
CA ARG A 71 10.41 -24.71 1.64
C ARG A 71 9.75 -25.99 2.11
N ARG A 72 8.90 -25.97 3.13
CA ARG A 72 8.19 -27.13 3.66
C ARG A 72 7.08 -27.54 2.70
N GLU A 73 6.84 -28.82 2.62
CA GLU A 73 5.76 -29.38 1.78
C GLU A 73 4.39 -28.97 2.32
N ASP A 74 4.15 -29.14 3.62
CA ASP A 74 2.90 -28.76 4.28
C ASP A 74 2.57 -27.26 4.19
N TRP A 75 3.58 -26.40 4.10
CA TRP A 75 3.39 -24.97 3.82
C TRP A 75 2.86 -24.77 2.40
N ARG A 76 3.50 -25.42 1.41
CA ARG A 76 3.08 -25.32 0.00
C ARG A 76 1.69 -25.91 -0.27
N GLU A 77 1.35 -26.99 0.41
CA GLU A 77 -0.01 -27.55 0.38
C GLU A 77 -1.05 -26.59 0.97
N THR A 78 -0.66 -25.75 1.92
CA THR A 78 -1.55 -24.83 2.62
C THR A 78 -1.71 -23.49 1.88
N PHE A 79 -0.63 -22.91 1.38
CA PHE A 79 -0.58 -21.56 0.81
C PHE A 79 -0.35 -21.55 -0.71
N GLY A 80 0.18 -22.61 -1.27
CA GLY A 80 0.57 -22.68 -2.68
C GLY A 80 2.08 -22.54 -2.90
N SER A 81 2.49 -22.47 -4.16
CA SER A 81 3.90 -22.40 -4.52
C SER A 81 4.50 -21.01 -4.30
N PRO A 82 5.58 -20.88 -3.51
CA PRO A 82 6.28 -19.60 -3.37
C PRO A 82 7.00 -19.15 -4.65
N ARG A 83 7.06 -20.02 -5.69
CA ARG A 83 7.64 -19.72 -7.00
C ARG A 83 6.62 -19.14 -7.99
N THR A 84 5.38 -18.98 -7.59
CA THR A 84 4.36 -18.27 -8.39
C THR A 84 4.90 -16.87 -8.74
N LYS A 85 4.59 -16.38 -9.94
CA LYS A 85 5.06 -15.06 -10.36
C LYS A 85 4.50 -14.00 -9.42
N TYR A 86 5.40 -13.28 -8.75
CA TYR A 86 5.05 -12.20 -7.84
C TYR A 86 4.66 -10.94 -8.61
N GLN A 87 3.41 -10.52 -8.47
CA GLN A 87 2.86 -9.34 -9.13
C GLN A 87 2.06 -8.51 -8.12
N PRO A 88 2.73 -7.81 -7.18
CA PRO A 88 2.07 -7.14 -6.05
C PRO A 88 1.11 -6.02 -6.46
N HIS A 89 1.23 -5.53 -7.69
CA HIS A 89 0.41 -4.45 -8.21
C HIS A 89 -0.69 -4.91 -9.17
N TYR A 90 -0.71 -6.20 -9.55
CA TYR A 90 -1.59 -6.75 -10.58
C TYR A 90 -2.07 -8.15 -10.18
N TYR A 91 -2.98 -8.23 -9.24
CA TYR A 91 -3.68 -9.48 -8.92
C TYR A 91 -5.19 -9.26 -8.92
N GLU A 92 -5.91 -10.27 -9.36
CA GLU A 92 -7.36 -10.27 -9.33
C GLU A 92 -7.83 -10.51 -7.90
N VAL A 93 -8.76 -9.67 -7.44
CA VAL A 93 -9.33 -9.75 -6.10
C VAL A 93 -10.73 -10.35 -6.19
N ASP A 94 -10.96 -11.42 -5.46
CA ASP A 94 -12.28 -11.90 -5.12
C ASP A 94 -12.63 -11.39 -3.71
N GLU A 95 -13.47 -10.34 -3.65
CA GLU A 95 -13.87 -9.71 -2.39
C GLU A 95 -14.70 -10.64 -1.50
N GLU A 96 -15.41 -11.60 -2.09
CA GLU A 96 -16.28 -12.57 -1.40
C GLU A 96 -15.50 -13.80 -0.93
N SER A 97 -14.26 -13.97 -1.38
CA SER A 97 -13.46 -15.14 -1.01
C SER A 97 -13.26 -15.24 0.49
N ARG A 98 -13.54 -16.42 1.02
CA ARG A 98 -13.30 -16.82 2.41
C ARG A 98 -12.04 -17.66 2.59
N ASP A 99 -11.28 -17.87 1.52
CA ASP A 99 -10.03 -18.65 1.52
C ASP A 99 -8.86 -17.86 2.11
N PHE A 100 -9.03 -16.55 2.26
CA PHE A 100 -8.00 -15.63 2.71
C PHE A 100 -8.42 -14.85 3.96
N VAL A 101 -7.44 -14.53 4.79
CA VAL A 101 -7.65 -13.62 5.92
C VAL A 101 -7.73 -12.17 5.44
N ARG A 102 -8.28 -11.30 6.30
CA ARG A 102 -8.39 -9.85 6.04
C ARG A 102 -7.63 -9.09 7.14
N ASN A 103 -6.42 -8.62 6.83
CA ASN A 103 -5.57 -7.86 7.76
C ASN A 103 -5.25 -6.46 7.22
N VAL A 104 -4.45 -6.33 6.15
CA VAL A 104 -4.24 -5.06 5.48
C VAL A 104 -5.30 -4.81 4.41
N PRO A 105 -5.46 -3.56 3.91
CA PRO A 105 -6.38 -3.24 2.82
C PRO A 105 -6.11 -4.04 1.53
N ASP A 106 -7.05 -3.95 0.59
CA ASP A 106 -6.92 -4.43 -0.79
C ASP A 106 -6.82 -5.96 -0.91
N HIS A 107 -7.27 -6.72 0.09
CA HIS A 107 -7.25 -8.19 0.10
C HIS A 107 -5.85 -8.76 -0.21
N TYR A 108 -4.82 -8.15 0.35
CA TYR A 108 -3.42 -8.38 0.00
C TYR A 108 -2.95 -9.83 0.17
N ALA A 109 -3.61 -10.62 1.00
CA ALA A 109 -3.41 -12.07 1.09
C ALA A 109 -3.61 -12.80 -0.25
N GLN A 110 -4.37 -12.21 -1.20
CA GLN A 110 -4.60 -12.80 -2.52
C GLN A 110 -3.49 -12.50 -3.53
N ALA A 111 -2.57 -11.60 -3.20
CA ALA A 111 -1.53 -11.17 -4.12
C ALA A 111 -0.52 -12.28 -4.45
N HIS A 112 -0.15 -13.08 -3.44
CA HIS A 112 0.85 -14.13 -3.60
C HIS A 112 0.84 -15.08 -2.40
N PRO A 113 1.24 -16.38 -2.55
CA PRO A 113 1.34 -17.32 -1.43
C PRO A 113 2.16 -16.84 -0.24
N VAL A 114 3.24 -16.12 -0.45
CA VAL A 114 4.05 -15.57 0.66
C VAL A 114 3.35 -14.44 1.39
N GLU A 115 2.54 -13.64 0.67
CA GLU A 115 1.71 -12.60 1.27
C GLU A 115 0.53 -13.20 2.06
N ASP A 116 -0.07 -14.26 1.52
CA ASP A 116 -1.11 -15.01 2.23
C ASP A 116 -0.60 -15.57 3.57
N PHE A 117 0.62 -16.12 3.56
CA PHE A 117 1.24 -16.58 4.81
C PHE A 117 1.47 -15.41 5.77
N ALA A 118 2.07 -14.30 5.32
CA ALA A 118 2.37 -13.14 6.15
C ALA A 118 1.10 -12.49 6.74
N GLU A 119 0.06 -12.33 5.93
CA GLU A 119 -1.25 -11.85 6.37
C GLU A 119 -1.90 -12.80 7.39
N THR A 120 -1.85 -14.11 7.13
CA THR A 120 -2.34 -15.13 8.06
C THR A 120 -1.59 -15.11 9.37
N PHE A 121 -0.26 -14.97 9.32
CA PHE A 121 0.58 -14.82 10.50
C PHE A 121 0.24 -13.56 11.29
N ALA A 122 0.02 -12.43 10.60
CA ALA A 122 -0.34 -11.16 11.23
C ALA A 122 -1.66 -11.25 12.01
N VAL A 123 -2.68 -11.91 11.44
CA VAL A 123 -3.97 -12.15 12.11
C VAL A 123 -3.78 -13.07 13.31
N TRP A 124 -3.02 -14.17 13.16
CA TRP A 124 -2.74 -15.10 14.24
C TRP A 124 -1.99 -14.43 15.40
N LEU A 125 -1.01 -13.58 15.10
CA LEU A 125 -0.17 -12.90 16.08
C LEU A 125 -0.91 -11.75 16.80
N ASN A 126 -2.06 -11.32 16.33
CA ASN A 126 -2.78 -10.20 16.92
C ASN A 126 -3.56 -10.62 18.17
N PRO A 127 -3.14 -10.20 19.39
CA PRO A 127 -3.80 -10.61 20.63
C PRO A 127 -5.21 -10.04 20.80
N ALA A 128 -5.56 -8.97 20.07
CA ALA A 128 -6.88 -8.36 20.13
C ALA A 128 -7.90 -9.07 19.24
N VAL A 129 -7.51 -10.08 18.48
CA VAL A 129 -8.38 -10.81 17.57
C VAL A 129 -8.53 -12.26 18.03
N ASP A 130 -9.72 -12.63 18.45
CA ASP A 130 -10.09 -14.05 18.51
C ASP A 130 -10.33 -14.57 17.10
N TRP A 131 -9.24 -14.98 16.46
CA TRP A 131 -9.29 -15.46 15.07
C TRP A 131 -10.11 -16.75 14.93
N ARG A 132 -10.21 -17.57 15.99
CA ARG A 132 -11.03 -18.81 15.95
C ARG A 132 -12.50 -18.48 15.75
N ARG A 133 -13.00 -17.51 16.50
CA ARG A 133 -14.37 -17.02 16.37
C ARG A 133 -14.58 -16.25 15.09
N ARG A 134 -13.63 -15.37 14.74
CA ARG A 134 -13.76 -14.49 13.56
C ARG A 134 -13.78 -15.24 12.23
N TYR A 135 -13.01 -16.32 12.12
CA TYR A 135 -12.88 -17.13 10.91
C TYR A 135 -13.56 -18.50 11.04
N ASP A 136 -14.51 -18.63 11.96
CA ASP A 136 -15.30 -19.86 12.07
C ASP A 136 -16.08 -20.12 10.78
N GLY A 137 -16.02 -21.35 10.31
CA GLY A 137 -16.63 -21.75 9.02
C GLY A 137 -15.91 -21.21 7.76
N TRP A 138 -14.82 -20.45 7.89
CA TRP A 138 -14.03 -20.00 6.74
C TRP A 138 -12.93 -21.01 6.39
N PRO A 139 -12.68 -21.32 5.09
CA PRO A 139 -11.49 -22.10 4.71
C PRO A 139 -10.17 -21.50 5.20
N ALA A 140 -10.06 -20.14 5.28
CA ALA A 140 -8.92 -19.46 5.87
C ALA A 140 -8.56 -19.92 7.29
N ALA A 141 -9.52 -20.46 8.05
CA ALA A 141 -9.25 -21.01 9.37
C ALA A 141 -8.27 -22.21 9.34
N LYS A 142 -8.17 -22.94 8.21
CA LYS A 142 -7.17 -24.00 8.01
C LYS A 142 -5.75 -23.40 8.03
N LYS A 143 -5.55 -22.28 7.35
CA LYS A 143 -4.28 -21.55 7.28
C LYS A 143 -3.88 -21.02 8.67
N LEU A 144 -4.81 -20.44 9.41
CA LEU A 144 -4.60 -19.97 10.79
C LEU A 144 -4.24 -21.13 11.75
N ARG A 145 -4.88 -22.30 11.60
CA ARG A 145 -4.51 -23.50 12.35
C ARG A 145 -3.13 -24.01 11.98
N TYR A 146 -2.75 -23.93 10.71
CA TYR A 146 -1.40 -24.23 10.25
C TYR A 146 -0.37 -23.36 10.98
N VAL A 147 -0.54 -22.02 10.94
CA VAL A 147 0.36 -21.09 11.64
C VAL A 147 0.43 -21.41 13.13
N ALA A 148 -0.71 -21.62 13.79
CA ALA A 148 -0.75 -21.97 15.22
C ALA A 148 -0.01 -23.27 15.52
N ARG A 149 -0.05 -24.27 14.64
CA ARG A 149 0.67 -25.54 14.78
C ARG A 149 2.16 -25.33 14.61
N ILE A 150 2.58 -24.67 13.51
CA ILE A 150 4.01 -24.49 13.20
C ILE A 150 4.70 -23.66 14.27
N MET A 151 4.05 -22.62 14.79
CA MET A 151 4.61 -21.79 15.86
C MET A 151 4.75 -22.55 17.18
N ARG A 152 3.94 -23.56 17.41
CA ARG A 152 4.07 -24.46 18.56
C ARG A 152 5.24 -25.43 18.38
N GLU A 153 5.40 -25.98 17.17
CA GLU A 153 6.53 -26.85 16.81
C GLU A 153 7.87 -26.12 16.95
N LEU A 154 7.93 -24.85 16.54
CA LEU A 154 9.14 -24.03 16.57
C LEU A 154 9.45 -23.42 17.95
N ARG A 155 8.57 -23.62 18.94
CA ARG A 155 8.79 -23.08 20.28
C ARG A 155 10.08 -23.63 20.88
N GLY A 156 10.99 -22.72 21.25
CA GLY A 156 12.28 -23.09 21.85
C GLY A 156 13.35 -23.53 20.84
N GLN A 157 13.00 -23.69 19.57
CA GLN A 157 13.99 -24.03 18.57
C GLN A 157 14.76 -22.77 18.12
N PRO A 158 16.10 -22.83 18.01
CA PRO A 158 16.88 -21.74 17.43
C PRO A 158 16.57 -21.63 15.93
N ALA A 159 16.43 -20.39 15.45
CA ALA A 159 16.29 -20.18 14.02
C ALA A 159 17.57 -20.63 13.28
N PRO A 160 17.46 -21.42 12.19
CA PRO A 160 18.60 -21.83 11.36
C PRO A 160 19.37 -20.63 10.80
N ARG A 161 18.63 -19.55 10.53
CA ARG A 161 19.21 -18.26 10.11
C ARG A 161 19.01 -17.24 11.21
N ARG A 162 20.12 -16.70 11.67
CA ARG A 162 20.13 -15.56 12.61
C ARG A 162 20.15 -14.27 11.79
N ALA A 163 19.59 -13.20 12.38
CA ALA A 163 19.84 -11.87 11.86
C ALA A 163 21.36 -11.64 11.79
N ARG A 164 21.83 -11.02 10.72
CA ARG A 164 23.22 -10.52 10.67
C ARG A 164 23.41 -9.49 11.78
N GLU A 165 24.67 -9.25 12.18
CA GLU A 165 24.98 -8.23 13.19
C GLU A 165 24.46 -6.85 12.78
N THR A 166 24.42 -6.56 11.49
CA THR A 166 23.80 -5.37 10.89
C THR A 166 22.80 -5.78 9.83
N ALA A 167 21.51 -5.60 10.07
CA ALA A 167 20.48 -5.80 9.06
C ALA A 167 20.28 -4.52 8.22
N GLY A 168 20.26 -4.70 6.90
CA GLY A 168 20.06 -3.62 5.94
C GLY A 168 21.27 -2.69 5.76
N PRO A 169 21.17 -1.71 4.86
CA PRO A 169 22.22 -0.72 4.66
C PRO A 169 22.30 0.21 5.88
N GLU A 170 23.49 0.48 6.35
CA GLU A 170 23.68 1.48 7.40
C GLU A 170 23.27 2.86 6.89
N ALA A 171 22.51 3.62 7.70
CA ALA A 171 21.91 4.89 7.28
C ALA A 171 22.95 5.89 6.72
N HIS A 172 24.19 5.89 7.25
CA HIS A 172 25.27 6.76 6.78
C HIS A 172 25.82 6.37 5.39
N THR A 173 25.53 5.17 4.89
CA THR A 173 25.96 4.74 3.54
C THR A 173 24.96 5.13 2.46
N LEU A 174 23.77 5.61 2.84
CA LEU A 174 22.73 6.00 1.89
C LEU A 174 23.11 7.30 1.17
N GLN A 175 23.28 7.21 -0.16
CA GLN A 175 23.64 8.35 -1.02
C GLN A 175 22.42 9.08 -1.58
N SER A 176 21.22 8.52 -1.42
CA SER A 176 20.00 9.09 -1.99
C SER A 176 19.51 10.30 -1.19
N THR A 177 19.21 11.39 -1.90
CA THR A 177 18.51 12.54 -1.30
C THR A 177 17.02 12.30 -1.21
N LEU A 178 16.31 12.98 -0.30
CA LEU A 178 14.84 12.95 -0.25
C LEU A 178 14.21 13.34 -1.60
N ARG A 179 14.80 14.31 -2.31
CA ARG A 179 14.36 14.72 -3.63
C ARG A 179 14.41 13.54 -4.61
N SER A 180 15.57 12.89 -4.75
CA SER A 180 15.71 11.76 -5.68
C SER A 180 14.85 10.56 -5.30
N TYR A 181 14.64 10.33 -4.01
CA TYR A 181 13.72 9.31 -3.51
C TYR A 181 12.28 9.57 -3.99
N TYR A 182 11.74 10.77 -3.74
CA TYR A 182 10.36 11.10 -4.15
C TYR A 182 10.21 11.21 -5.67
N GLU A 183 11.20 11.73 -6.39
CA GLU A 183 11.17 11.74 -7.85
C GLU A 183 11.10 10.31 -8.42
N ARG A 184 11.85 9.36 -7.86
CA ARG A 184 11.78 7.95 -8.25
C ARG A 184 10.41 7.36 -7.92
N LYS A 185 9.92 7.58 -6.71
CA LYS A 185 8.64 7.06 -6.23
C LYS A 185 7.47 7.59 -7.07
N LEU A 186 7.48 8.85 -7.43
CA LEU A 186 6.47 9.47 -8.31
C LEU A 186 6.52 8.92 -9.74
N ARG A 187 7.71 8.58 -10.26
CA ARG A 187 7.83 7.97 -11.61
C ARG A 187 7.23 6.58 -11.72
N LEU A 188 7.17 5.83 -10.63
CA LEU A 188 6.50 4.52 -10.60
C LEU A 188 4.98 4.63 -10.77
N PHE A 189 4.43 5.83 -10.65
CA PHE A 189 2.99 6.11 -10.72
C PHE A 189 2.69 7.30 -11.64
N PRO A 190 2.99 7.17 -12.96
CA PRO A 190 2.74 8.26 -13.89
C PRO A 190 1.24 8.55 -14.00
N LEU A 191 0.86 9.80 -13.85
CA LEU A 191 -0.52 10.29 -14.00
C LEU A 191 -1.02 10.36 -15.46
N GLY A 192 -0.28 9.79 -16.40
CA GLY A 192 -0.46 10.02 -17.82
C GLY A 192 0.32 11.25 -18.31
N GLU A 193 0.08 11.66 -19.56
CA GLU A 193 0.75 12.87 -20.06
C GLU A 193 0.26 14.12 -19.30
N PRO A 194 1.17 14.90 -18.69
CA PRO A 194 0.79 16.06 -17.88
C PRO A 194 -0.08 17.07 -18.67
N ALA A 195 0.17 17.23 -19.96
CA ALA A 195 -0.58 18.13 -20.82
C ALA A 195 -2.05 17.72 -21.01
N VAL A 196 -2.35 16.42 -21.04
CA VAL A 196 -3.72 15.92 -21.15
C VAL A 196 -4.48 16.16 -19.85
N THR A 197 -3.82 15.87 -18.72
CA THR A 197 -4.39 16.07 -17.38
C THR A 197 -4.62 17.56 -17.10
N GLU A 198 -3.69 18.43 -17.46
CA GLU A 198 -3.81 19.89 -17.36
C GLU A 198 -5.03 20.39 -18.14
N ARG A 199 -5.15 20.01 -19.42
CA ARG A 199 -6.25 20.44 -20.29
C ARG A 199 -7.60 20.01 -19.74
N ALA A 200 -7.69 18.79 -19.23
CA ALA A 200 -8.92 18.27 -18.64
C ALA A 200 -9.28 19.01 -17.33
N LEU A 201 -8.31 19.25 -16.46
CA LEU A 201 -8.55 20.00 -15.22
C LEU A 201 -8.96 21.46 -15.49
N LYS A 202 -8.45 22.09 -16.53
CA LYS A 202 -8.89 23.44 -16.94
C LYS A 202 -10.33 23.50 -17.45
N ARG A 203 -10.98 22.38 -17.72
CA ARG A 203 -12.42 22.33 -18.00
C ARG A 203 -13.26 22.36 -16.72
N ILE A 204 -12.74 21.74 -15.65
CA ILE A 204 -13.39 21.66 -14.34
C ILE A 204 -13.11 22.92 -13.50
N PHE A 205 -11.89 23.41 -13.54
CA PHE A 205 -11.36 24.53 -12.77
C PHE A 205 -10.98 25.71 -13.69
N ARG A 206 -10.75 26.86 -13.12
CA ARG A 206 -10.24 28.03 -13.85
C ARG A 206 -8.85 28.41 -13.35
N VAL A 207 -8.02 28.97 -14.22
CA VAL A 207 -6.71 29.50 -13.84
C VAL A 207 -6.88 30.82 -13.08
N SER A 208 -6.18 30.97 -11.94
CA SER A 208 -6.10 32.23 -11.22
C SER A 208 -4.77 32.94 -11.51
N ARG A 209 -4.84 34.28 -11.61
CA ARG A 209 -3.65 35.15 -11.70
C ARG A 209 -3.15 35.62 -10.33
N ALA A 210 -3.94 35.44 -9.27
CA ALA A 210 -3.53 35.83 -7.92
C ALA A 210 -2.45 34.91 -7.38
N ALA A 211 -1.48 35.43 -6.69
CA ALA A 211 -0.41 34.62 -6.07
C ALA A 211 -0.94 33.69 -4.97
N ASN A 212 -1.98 34.10 -4.27
CA ASN A 212 -2.60 33.30 -3.23
C ASN A 212 -4.13 33.37 -3.33
N PRO A 213 -4.71 32.67 -4.33
CA PRO A 213 -6.15 32.76 -4.58
C PRO A 213 -6.96 32.02 -3.51
N PRO A 214 -8.17 32.49 -3.18
CA PRO A 214 -9.13 31.69 -2.41
C PRO A 214 -9.63 30.51 -3.24
N HIS A 215 -10.17 29.49 -2.55
CA HIS A 215 -10.80 28.32 -3.19
C HIS A 215 -9.89 27.57 -4.18
N ARG A 216 -8.67 27.28 -3.75
CA ARG A 216 -7.71 26.53 -4.59
C ARG A 216 -8.25 25.14 -4.93
N ALA A 217 -8.08 24.73 -6.17
CA ALA A 217 -8.41 23.39 -6.63
C ALA A 217 -7.66 22.31 -5.85
N SER A 218 -6.38 22.55 -5.55
CA SER A 218 -5.57 21.63 -4.76
C SER A 218 -6.13 21.37 -3.36
N ASP A 219 -6.60 22.40 -2.68
CA ASP A 219 -7.18 22.28 -1.34
C ASP A 219 -8.54 21.58 -1.39
N PHE A 220 -9.35 21.93 -2.41
CA PHE A 220 -10.62 21.27 -2.66
C PHE A 220 -10.44 19.77 -2.93
N ILE A 221 -9.52 19.40 -3.80
CA ILE A 221 -9.23 17.99 -4.14
C ILE A 221 -8.73 17.25 -2.89
N ARG A 222 -7.83 17.86 -2.11
CA ARG A 222 -7.31 17.26 -0.87
C ARG A 222 -8.39 17.03 0.19
N SER A 223 -9.28 18.00 0.37
CA SER A 223 -10.36 17.88 1.36
C SER A 223 -11.41 16.81 1.01
N HIS A 224 -11.63 16.54 -0.28
CA HIS A 224 -12.58 15.53 -0.76
C HIS A 224 -11.91 14.20 -1.17
N LYS A 225 -10.60 14.06 -0.96
CA LYS A 225 -9.86 12.87 -1.39
C LYS A 225 -10.45 11.58 -0.85
N GLY A 226 -10.74 11.50 0.45
CA GLY A 226 -11.27 10.30 1.08
C GLY A 226 -12.52 9.74 0.39
N PRO A 227 -13.62 10.52 0.33
CA PRO A 227 -14.83 10.10 -0.37
C PRO A 227 -14.63 9.75 -1.85
N ILE A 228 -13.79 10.50 -2.59
CA ILE A 228 -13.49 10.22 -4.00
C ILE A 228 -12.80 8.89 -4.15
N VAL A 229 -11.76 8.63 -3.33
CA VAL A 229 -10.99 7.39 -3.37
C VAL A 229 -11.86 6.19 -3.03
N GLU A 230 -12.65 6.29 -1.96
CA GLU A 230 -13.55 5.21 -1.52
C GLU A 230 -14.56 4.86 -2.62
N SER A 231 -15.22 5.88 -3.18
CA SER A 231 -16.20 5.69 -4.25
C SER A 231 -15.60 5.06 -5.49
N ILE A 232 -14.48 5.60 -5.98
CA ILE A 232 -13.86 5.08 -7.22
C ILE A 232 -13.32 3.67 -7.00
N ALA A 233 -12.65 3.40 -5.89
CA ALA A 233 -12.11 2.07 -5.59
C ALA A 233 -13.22 1.01 -5.52
N SER A 234 -14.36 1.33 -4.88
CA SER A 234 -15.48 0.39 -4.76
C SER A 234 -16.14 0.06 -6.10
N TRP A 235 -16.19 1.01 -7.04
CA TRP A 235 -16.84 0.79 -8.34
C TRP A 235 -15.91 0.25 -9.43
N THR A 236 -14.61 0.48 -9.31
CA THR A 236 -13.63 0.09 -10.33
C THR A 236 -12.86 -1.18 -9.98
N GLY A 237 -12.92 -1.62 -8.70
CA GLY A 237 -12.07 -2.68 -8.18
C GLY A 237 -10.59 -2.30 -8.09
N GLU A 238 -10.22 -1.04 -8.40
CA GLU A 238 -8.84 -0.60 -8.29
C GLU A 238 -8.49 -0.30 -6.81
N ARG A 239 -7.25 -0.53 -6.44
CA ARG A 239 -6.78 -0.35 -5.07
C ARG A 239 -6.90 1.10 -4.61
N ARG A 240 -7.34 1.30 -3.37
CA ARG A 240 -7.46 2.65 -2.76
C ARG A 240 -6.18 3.46 -2.85
N ASN A 241 -5.02 2.85 -2.65
CA ASN A 241 -3.73 3.54 -2.77
C ASN A 241 -3.47 4.02 -4.20
N GLN A 242 -3.82 3.23 -5.23
CA GLN A 242 -3.67 3.61 -6.63
C GLN A 242 -4.61 4.75 -7.00
N VAL A 243 -5.89 4.63 -6.63
CA VAL A 243 -6.86 5.71 -6.80
C VAL A 243 -6.40 6.97 -6.06
N GLY A 244 -5.95 6.80 -4.81
CA GLY A 244 -5.43 7.87 -3.98
C GLY A 244 -4.28 8.65 -4.62
N ARG A 245 -3.39 7.95 -5.34
CA ARG A 245 -2.28 8.56 -6.08
C ARG A 245 -2.75 9.36 -7.28
N VAL A 246 -3.75 8.86 -8.02
CA VAL A 246 -4.33 9.61 -9.14
C VAL A 246 -4.96 10.90 -8.64
N VAL A 247 -5.85 10.82 -7.64
CA VAL A 247 -6.53 12.00 -7.07
C VAL A 247 -5.52 13.02 -6.54
N ALA A 248 -4.47 12.54 -5.97
CA ALA A 248 -3.39 13.35 -5.45
C ALA A 248 -2.58 14.07 -6.51
N GLY A 249 -2.28 13.38 -7.60
CA GLY A 249 -1.63 14.03 -8.72
C GLY A 249 -2.53 15.08 -9.38
N LEU A 250 -3.84 14.88 -9.41
CA LEU A 250 -4.77 15.92 -9.83
C LEU A 250 -4.64 17.17 -8.94
N ALA A 251 -4.50 17.00 -7.62
CA ALA A 251 -4.26 18.13 -6.73
C ALA A 251 -2.93 18.83 -7.01
N GLN A 252 -1.85 18.07 -7.30
CA GLN A 252 -0.55 18.63 -7.66
C GLN A 252 -0.62 19.43 -8.96
N VAL A 253 -1.30 18.92 -9.98
CA VAL A 253 -1.52 19.65 -11.24
C VAL A 253 -2.33 20.92 -10.97
N GLY A 254 -3.38 20.83 -10.13
CA GLY A 254 -4.16 22.01 -9.71
C GLY A 254 -3.31 23.09 -9.02
N GLU A 255 -2.34 22.69 -8.22
CA GLU A 255 -1.39 23.59 -7.55
C GLU A 255 -0.41 24.20 -8.54
N THR A 256 0.20 23.38 -9.41
CA THR A 256 1.19 23.80 -10.41
C THR A 256 0.63 24.86 -11.35
N TYR A 257 -0.60 24.72 -11.79
CA TYR A 257 -1.26 25.65 -12.72
C TYR A 257 -2.13 26.70 -12.03
N ASN A 258 -2.01 26.82 -10.69
CA ASN A 258 -2.74 27.79 -9.88
C ASN A 258 -4.25 27.79 -10.16
N LEU A 259 -4.83 26.58 -10.17
CA LEU A 259 -6.25 26.38 -10.47
C LEU A 259 -7.12 26.68 -9.24
N VAL A 260 -8.30 27.24 -9.49
CA VAL A 260 -9.32 27.53 -8.47
C VAL A 260 -10.69 27.03 -8.93
N LEU A 261 -11.64 26.90 -7.99
CA LEU A 261 -13.00 26.49 -8.33
C LEU A 261 -13.59 27.43 -9.40
N ARG A 262 -14.25 26.82 -10.38
CA ARG A 262 -14.97 27.50 -11.45
C ARG A 262 -16.46 27.56 -11.18
N ASP A 263 -16.98 26.50 -10.55
CA ASP A 263 -18.39 26.27 -10.33
C ASP A 263 -18.68 26.00 -8.85
N THR A 264 -19.90 25.64 -8.51
CA THR A 264 -20.28 25.25 -7.14
C THR A 264 -19.46 24.03 -6.69
N PRO A 265 -19.18 23.88 -5.36
CA PRO A 265 -18.46 22.74 -4.81
C PRO A 265 -19.05 21.40 -5.23
N ASP A 266 -20.38 21.25 -5.16
CA ASP A 266 -21.06 19.98 -5.48
C ASP A 266 -20.88 19.59 -6.95
N ARG A 267 -21.08 20.52 -7.87
CA ARG A 267 -20.88 20.29 -9.30
C ARG A 267 -19.42 19.97 -9.60
N THR A 268 -18.51 20.73 -9.01
CA THR A 268 -17.06 20.49 -9.16
C THR A 268 -16.67 19.10 -8.66
N LEU A 269 -17.26 18.65 -7.53
CA LEU A 269 -16.99 17.33 -6.97
C LEU A 269 -17.46 16.22 -7.91
N VAL A 270 -18.64 16.36 -8.51
CA VAL A 270 -19.15 15.38 -9.51
C VAL A 270 -18.25 15.30 -10.73
N GLU A 271 -17.91 16.46 -11.32
CA GLU A 271 -17.04 16.51 -12.51
C GLU A 271 -15.64 15.95 -12.23
N LEU A 272 -15.05 16.27 -11.07
CA LEU A 272 -13.75 15.77 -10.63
C LEU A 272 -13.77 14.26 -10.41
N SER A 273 -14.79 13.74 -9.71
CA SER A 273 -14.95 12.33 -9.44
C SER A 273 -15.13 11.52 -10.71
N THR A 274 -15.96 12.03 -11.63
CA THR A 274 -16.17 11.41 -12.95
C THR A 274 -14.86 11.39 -13.75
N PHE A 275 -14.12 12.49 -13.76
CA PHE A 275 -12.84 12.55 -14.45
C PHE A 275 -11.81 11.60 -13.86
N ALA A 276 -11.67 11.57 -12.54
CA ALA A 276 -10.76 10.65 -11.85
C ALA A 276 -11.14 9.18 -12.10
N ALA A 277 -12.43 8.84 -12.05
CA ALA A 277 -12.92 7.49 -12.36
C ALA A 277 -12.62 7.10 -13.83
N THR A 278 -12.76 8.04 -14.76
CA THR A 278 -12.43 7.83 -16.17
C THR A 278 -10.94 7.55 -16.38
N LEU A 279 -10.07 8.29 -15.68
CA LEU A 279 -8.62 8.03 -15.70
C LEU A 279 -8.29 6.62 -15.21
N ILE A 280 -8.89 6.20 -14.12
CA ILE A 280 -8.69 4.86 -13.52
C ILE A 280 -9.22 3.78 -14.49
N ALA A 281 -10.44 3.90 -14.99
CA ALA A 281 -11.03 2.93 -15.91
C ALA A 281 -10.21 2.79 -17.21
N ASN A 282 -9.71 3.90 -17.75
CA ASN A 282 -8.85 3.88 -18.94
C ASN A 282 -7.52 3.18 -18.65
N ARG A 283 -6.93 3.38 -17.46
CA ARG A 283 -5.73 2.66 -17.07
C ARG A 283 -5.97 1.15 -17.01
N LEU A 284 -7.04 0.71 -16.37
CA LEU A 284 -7.39 -0.72 -16.27
C LEU A 284 -7.51 -1.35 -17.66
N ARG A 285 -8.08 -0.62 -18.64
CA ARG A 285 -8.25 -1.09 -20.01
C ARG A 285 -6.98 -1.05 -20.87
N THR A 286 -6.12 -0.05 -20.69
CA THR A 286 -4.99 0.23 -21.59
C THR A 286 -3.62 0.10 -20.91
N HIS A 287 -3.58 -0.21 -19.63
CA HIS A 287 -2.41 -0.12 -18.77
C HIS A 287 -1.73 1.27 -18.80
N SER A 288 -2.47 2.29 -19.18
CA SER A 288 -2.01 3.68 -19.21
C SER A 288 -3.11 4.63 -18.73
N TYR A 289 -2.74 5.70 -18.01
CA TYR A 289 -3.68 6.76 -17.61
C TYR A 289 -3.95 7.74 -18.76
N ARG A 290 -4.38 7.25 -19.90
CA ARG A 290 -4.74 8.10 -21.04
C ARG A 290 -6.25 8.32 -21.07
N VAL A 291 -6.66 9.59 -21.25
CA VAL A 291 -8.02 9.90 -21.64
C VAL A 291 -8.07 9.75 -23.18
N THR A 292 -8.68 8.66 -23.65
CA THR A 292 -9.11 8.59 -25.05
C THR A 292 -10.44 9.32 -25.12
N GLY A 293 -10.41 10.62 -25.35
CA GLY A 293 -11.59 11.40 -25.67
C GLY A 293 -11.74 11.55 -27.17
N PRO A 294 -12.98 11.88 -27.65
CA PRO A 294 -13.19 12.22 -29.02
C PRO A 294 -12.44 13.51 -29.42
#